data_161900412e81358ff2a10cd4388a40ad
#
_entry.id   161900412e81358ff2a10cd4388a40ad
#
_cell.length_a   1.000
_cell.length_b   1.000
_cell.length_c   1.000
_cell.angle_alpha   90.00
_cell.angle_beta   90.00
_cell.angle_gamma   90.00
#
_symmetry.space_group_name_H-M   'P 1'
#
loop_
_entity.id
_entity.type
_entity.pdbx_description
1 polymer ?
#
loop_
_entity_poly.entity_id
_entity_poly.type
_entity_poly.pdbx_seq_one_letter_code
_entity_poly.pdbx_strand_id
1 'polypeptide(L)'
;NLEAVAAAIPVAVYTKEDLFLYVSPKTYRLYISKMSELGYINAYSMNKDYDAVFQGLNIAVCPGMPDDTIVAAEKSNLFFGTDLLSDATRIDLLDMANLDGSDNMRLVARYSGGTQIGIGSDIVLAV
;
A
#
# COMPACT_ATOMS: atom_id res chain seq x y z
N ASN A 1 -3.86 -9.08 -17.15
CA ASN A 1 -2.79 -8.22 -16.60
C ASN A 1 -2.05 -8.85 -15.39
N LEU A 2 -2.74 -9.53 -14.43
CA LEU A 2 -2.09 -10.20 -13.30
C LEU A 2 -1.07 -11.27 -13.74
N GLU A 3 -1.40 -12.06 -14.74
CA GLU A 3 -0.48 -13.08 -15.29
C GLU A 3 0.77 -12.46 -15.92
N ALA A 4 0.60 -11.34 -16.62
CA ALA A 4 1.72 -10.63 -17.23
C ALA A 4 2.68 -10.07 -16.18
N VAL A 5 2.14 -9.54 -15.08
CA VAL A 5 2.94 -9.06 -13.94
C VAL A 5 3.67 -10.21 -13.28
N ALA A 6 2.99 -11.33 -13.02
CA ALA A 6 3.60 -12.51 -12.40
C ALA A 6 4.72 -13.11 -13.28
N ALA A 7 4.53 -13.12 -14.60
CA ALA A 7 5.54 -13.58 -15.55
C ALA A 7 6.76 -12.65 -15.65
N ALA A 8 6.58 -11.36 -15.40
CA ALA A 8 7.65 -10.36 -15.42
C ALA A 8 8.52 -10.33 -14.15
N ILE A 9 8.10 -11.01 -13.08
CA ILE A 9 8.85 -11.03 -11.81
C ILE A 9 10.19 -11.75 -12.01
N PRO A 10 11.32 -11.15 -11.59
CA PRO A 10 12.62 -11.81 -11.65
C PRO A 10 12.66 -13.10 -10.83
N VAL A 11 13.28 -14.13 -11.36
CA VAL A 11 13.37 -15.46 -10.70
C VAL A 11 14.03 -15.36 -9.32
N ALA A 12 14.99 -14.46 -9.15
CA ALA A 12 15.68 -14.26 -7.87
C ALA A 12 14.75 -13.76 -6.74
N VAL A 13 13.64 -13.08 -7.10
CA VAL A 13 12.70 -12.47 -6.16
C VAL A 13 11.46 -13.34 -5.96
N TYR A 14 11.12 -14.17 -6.96
CA TYR A 14 9.88 -14.95 -6.99
C TYR A 14 9.73 -15.93 -5.82
N THR A 15 10.84 -16.47 -5.32
CA THR A 15 10.85 -17.46 -4.23
C THR A 15 10.85 -16.85 -2.83
N LYS A 16 10.88 -15.52 -2.72
CA LYS A 16 10.89 -14.84 -1.42
C LYS A 16 9.51 -14.78 -0.80
N GLU A 17 9.42 -15.00 0.52
CA GLU A 17 8.18 -15.04 1.27
C GLU A 17 7.51 -13.67 1.41
N ASP A 18 8.27 -12.59 1.36
CA ASP A 18 7.80 -11.21 1.52
C ASP A 18 7.44 -10.51 0.20
N LEU A 19 7.33 -11.28 -0.89
CA LEU A 19 6.84 -10.79 -2.16
C LEU A 19 5.31 -10.67 -2.14
N PHE A 20 4.80 -9.47 -2.40
CA PHE A 20 3.38 -9.15 -2.45
C PHE A 20 2.99 -8.54 -3.79
N LEU A 21 1.78 -8.84 -4.22
CA LEU A 21 1.10 -8.14 -5.30
C LEU A 21 0.24 -7.02 -4.71
N TYR A 22 0.67 -5.79 -4.86
CA TYR A 22 -0.10 -4.62 -4.44
C TYR A 22 -1.07 -4.24 -5.56
N VAL A 23 -2.35 -4.21 -5.25
CA VAL A 23 -3.41 -3.93 -6.23
C VAL A 23 -4.36 -2.85 -5.73
N SER A 24 -5.01 -2.15 -6.68
CA SER A 24 -6.09 -1.24 -6.33
C SER A 24 -7.35 -2.01 -5.89
N PRO A 25 -8.23 -1.40 -5.07
CA PRO A 25 -9.48 -2.05 -4.64
C PRO A 25 -10.38 -2.46 -5.80
N LYS A 26 -10.37 -1.70 -6.90
CA LYS A 26 -11.12 -2.01 -8.12
C LYS A 26 -10.61 -3.28 -8.79
N THR A 27 -9.31 -3.38 -8.97
CA THR A 27 -8.65 -4.57 -9.55
C THR A 27 -8.88 -5.81 -8.68
N TYR A 28 -8.84 -5.66 -7.36
CA TYR A 28 -9.12 -6.74 -6.43
C TYR A 28 -10.57 -7.26 -6.56
N ARG A 29 -11.55 -6.35 -6.64
CA ARG A 29 -12.95 -6.74 -6.86
C ARG A 29 -13.15 -7.47 -8.17
N LEU A 30 -12.54 -7.01 -9.25
CA LEU A 30 -12.59 -7.68 -10.55
C LEU A 30 -11.98 -9.08 -10.50
N TYR A 31 -10.87 -9.23 -9.78
CA TYR A 31 -10.23 -10.53 -9.56
C TYR A 31 -11.17 -11.49 -8.84
N ILE A 32 -11.74 -11.08 -7.69
CA ILE A 32 -12.67 -11.90 -6.91
C ILE A 32 -13.92 -12.27 -7.73
N SER A 33 -14.49 -11.31 -8.46
CA SER A 33 -15.64 -11.54 -9.35
C SER A 33 -15.34 -12.59 -10.39
N LYS A 34 -14.18 -12.51 -11.02
CA LYS A 34 -13.76 -13.46 -12.06
C LYS A 34 -13.49 -14.87 -11.49
N MET A 35 -12.87 -14.94 -10.32
CA MET A 35 -12.63 -16.22 -9.63
C MET A 35 -13.96 -16.86 -9.17
N SER A 36 -14.94 -16.06 -8.78
CA SER A 36 -16.28 -16.52 -8.44
C SER A 36 -17.03 -17.07 -9.66
N GLU A 37 -16.95 -16.40 -10.81
CA GLU A 37 -17.52 -16.88 -12.08
C GLU A 37 -16.95 -18.24 -12.48
N LEU A 38 -15.68 -18.45 -12.24
CA LEU A 38 -14.99 -19.72 -12.51
C LEU A 38 -15.26 -20.81 -11.45
N GLY A 39 -16.00 -20.50 -10.39
CA GLY A 39 -16.35 -21.43 -9.33
C GLY A 39 -15.26 -21.74 -8.31
N TYR A 40 -14.12 -21.03 -8.35
CA TYR A 40 -13.02 -21.25 -7.41
C TYR A 40 -13.23 -20.56 -6.06
N ILE A 41 -13.99 -19.48 -6.02
CA ILE A 41 -14.25 -18.69 -4.82
C ILE A 41 -15.73 -18.32 -4.76
N ASN A 42 -16.34 -18.45 -3.57
CA ASN A 42 -17.68 -17.93 -3.31
C ASN A 42 -17.57 -16.48 -2.81
N ALA A 43 -17.78 -15.50 -3.70
CA ALA A 43 -17.68 -14.07 -3.38
C ALA A 43 -18.67 -13.60 -2.31
N TYR A 44 -19.78 -14.29 -2.10
CA TYR A 44 -20.82 -13.92 -1.12
C TYR A 44 -20.48 -14.35 0.31
N SER A 45 -19.61 -15.31 0.50
CA SER A 45 -19.22 -15.84 1.82
C SER A 45 -17.83 -15.39 2.29
N MET A 46 -17.18 -14.49 1.54
CA MET A 46 -15.85 -13.99 1.90
C MET A 46 -15.94 -12.89 2.96
N ASN A 47 -15.16 -13.05 4.03
CA ASN A 47 -14.94 -12.00 5.02
C ASN A 47 -13.97 -10.95 4.48
N LYS A 48 -13.99 -9.74 5.07
CA LYS A 48 -13.05 -8.66 4.73
C LYS A 48 -11.57 -9.04 4.92
N ASP A 49 -11.31 -9.97 5.82
CA ASP A 49 -9.96 -10.40 6.19
C ASP A 49 -9.47 -11.59 5.34
N TYR A 50 -10.16 -11.87 4.23
CA TYR A 50 -9.74 -12.94 3.34
C TYR A 50 -8.52 -12.51 2.52
N ASP A 51 -7.41 -13.18 2.75
CA ASP A 51 -6.18 -12.99 2.00
C ASP A 51 -6.24 -13.80 0.69
N ALA A 52 -6.44 -13.10 -0.42
CA ALA A 52 -6.40 -13.75 -1.73
C ALA A 52 -4.95 -14.03 -2.14
N VAL A 53 -4.76 -15.17 -2.79
CA VAL A 53 -3.46 -15.60 -3.32
C VAL A 53 -3.59 -15.81 -4.82
N PHE A 54 -2.61 -15.33 -5.58
CA PHE A 54 -2.52 -15.53 -7.02
C PHE A 54 -1.18 -16.19 -7.37
N GLN A 55 -1.21 -17.39 -7.92
CA GLN A 55 -0.02 -18.18 -8.28
C GLN A 55 1.04 -18.26 -7.15
N GLY A 56 0.59 -18.45 -5.91
CA GLY A 56 1.47 -18.51 -4.74
C GLY A 56 1.92 -17.14 -4.19
N LEU A 57 1.50 -16.04 -4.82
CA LEU A 57 1.81 -14.67 -4.37
C LEU A 57 0.65 -14.10 -3.57
N ASN A 58 0.94 -13.51 -2.43
CA ASN A 58 -0.06 -12.84 -1.60
C ASN A 58 -0.49 -11.51 -2.24
N ILE A 59 -1.78 -11.24 -2.24
CA ILE A 59 -2.35 -10.01 -2.76
C ILE A 59 -2.60 -9.05 -1.60
N ALA A 60 -2.05 -7.84 -1.68
CA ALA A 60 -2.29 -6.75 -0.75
C ALA A 60 -3.10 -5.64 -1.42
N VAL A 61 -4.21 -5.25 -0.81
CA VAL A 61 -5.08 -4.20 -1.33
C VAL A 61 -4.61 -2.84 -0.80
N CYS A 62 -4.28 -1.92 -1.71
CA CYS A 62 -3.82 -0.57 -1.39
C CYS A 62 -4.86 0.47 -1.82
N PRO A 63 -5.64 1.04 -0.87
CA PRO A 63 -6.69 2.01 -1.20
C PRO A 63 -6.21 3.29 -1.88
N GLY A 64 -4.95 3.69 -1.63
CA GLY A 64 -4.34 4.89 -2.23
C GLY A 64 -3.75 4.68 -3.63
N MET A 65 -3.82 3.47 -4.18
CA MET A 65 -3.26 3.17 -5.50
C MET A 65 -4.22 3.59 -6.61
N PRO A 66 -3.72 4.17 -7.72
CA PRO A 66 -4.53 4.47 -8.89
C PRO A 66 -5.23 3.23 -9.45
N ASP A 67 -6.39 3.44 -10.05
CA ASP A 67 -7.14 2.35 -10.69
C ASP A 67 -6.30 1.68 -11.80
N ASP A 68 -6.53 0.37 -11.95
CA ASP A 68 -5.87 -0.47 -12.96
C ASP A 68 -4.35 -0.61 -12.83
N THR A 69 -3.78 -0.15 -11.70
CA THR A 69 -2.35 -0.29 -11.38
C THR A 69 -2.09 -1.53 -10.52
N ILE A 70 -1.06 -2.27 -10.87
CA ILE A 70 -0.59 -3.46 -10.15
C ILE A 70 0.92 -3.33 -9.94
N VAL A 71 1.38 -3.52 -8.71
CA VAL A 71 2.80 -3.49 -8.36
C VAL A 71 3.17 -4.81 -7.69
N ALA A 72 4.18 -5.48 -8.21
CA ALA A 72 4.81 -6.62 -7.55
C ALA A 72 6.12 -6.16 -6.92
N ALA A 73 6.22 -6.24 -5.60
CA ALA A 73 7.42 -5.82 -4.87
C ALA A 73 7.58 -6.61 -3.58
N GLU A 74 8.83 -6.80 -3.15
CA GLU A 74 9.13 -7.26 -1.81
C GLU A 74 8.82 -6.18 -0.78
N LYS A 75 8.21 -6.57 0.32
CA LYS A 75 7.95 -5.66 1.43
C LYS A 75 9.24 -5.04 1.98
N SER A 76 10.30 -5.81 2.06
CA SER A 76 11.63 -5.36 2.52
C SER A 76 12.33 -4.38 1.59
N ASN A 77 11.89 -4.28 0.33
CA ASN A 77 12.42 -3.35 -0.68
C ASN A 77 11.71 -1.99 -0.69
N LEU A 78 10.66 -1.84 0.10
CA LEU A 78 9.89 -0.61 0.25
C LEU A 78 10.26 0.05 1.58
N PHE A 79 10.83 1.24 1.52
CA PHE A 79 11.29 1.97 2.69
C PHE A 79 10.40 3.16 2.98
N PHE A 80 10.10 3.34 4.26
CA PHE A 80 9.48 4.55 4.77
C PHE A 80 10.48 5.23 5.70
N GLY A 81 10.83 6.47 5.39
CA GLY A 81 11.74 7.30 6.18
C GLY A 81 10.98 8.43 6.86
N THR A 82 11.33 8.67 8.11
CA THR A 82 10.89 9.84 8.87
C THR A 82 12.10 10.58 9.40
N ASP A 83 11.91 11.81 9.82
CA ASP A 83 12.90 12.56 10.58
C ASP A 83 13.07 11.96 12.00
N LEU A 84 13.86 12.60 12.85
CA LEU A 84 14.03 12.17 14.25
C LEU A 84 12.66 11.87 14.88
N LEU A 85 12.57 10.79 15.65
CA LEU A 85 11.32 10.35 16.27
C LEU A 85 10.67 11.44 17.14
N SER A 86 11.47 12.35 17.71
CA SER A 86 11.01 13.50 18.47
C SER A 86 10.34 14.58 17.62
N ASP A 87 10.69 14.68 16.35
CA ASP A 87 10.20 15.70 15.42
C ASP A 87 9.21 15.14 14.39
N ALA A 88 9.09 13.80 14.30
CA ALA A 88 8.21 13.13 13.34
C ALA A 88 6.72 13.40 13.61
N THR A 89 6.36 13.72 14.85
CA THR A 89 4.98 14.03 15.26
C THR A 89 4.97 15.15 16.28
N ARG A 90 5.34 16.35 15.86
CA ARG A 90 5.28 17.52 16.73
C ARG A 90 3.90 18.18 16.62
N ILE A 91 3.22 18.25 17.75
CA ILE A 91 1.93 18.94 17.88
C ILE A 91 2.12 20.06 18.92
N ASP A 92 1.99 21.28 18.47
CA ASP A 92 2.05 22.48 19.30
C ASP A 92 0.67 23.12 19.40
N LEU A 93 0.23 23.36 20.60
CA LEU A 93 -0.98 24.13 20.88
C LEU A 93 -0.57 25.55 21.28
N LEU A 94 -0.95 26.52 20.46
CA LEU A 94 -0.65 27.93 20.69
C LEU A 94 -1.91 28.66 21.16
N ASP A 95 -1.81 29.27 22.33
CA ASP A 95 -2.82 30.23 22.80
C ASP A 95 -2.56 31.59 22.12
N MET A 96 -3.53 32.02 21.32
CA MET A 96 -3.43 33.27 20.57
C MET A 96 -3.71 34.51 21.42
N ALA A 97 -4.20 34.36 22.65
CA ALA A 97 -4.48 35.49 23.56
C ALA A 97 -3.26 36.38 23.78
N ASN A 98 -2.09 35.78 23.87
CA ASN A 98 -0.82 36.50 24.08
C ASN A 98 -0.23 37.13 22.79
N LEU A 99 -0.77 36.78 21.61
CA LEU A 99 -0.26 37.23 20.32
C LEU A 99 -1.14 38.30 19.68
N ASP A 100 -2.45 38.13 19.70
CA ASP A 100 -3.43 39.05 19.08
C ASP A 100 -4.58 39.44 20.00
N GLY A 101 -4.59 38.96 21.24
CA GLY A 101 -5.65 39.21 22.22
C GLY A 101 -6.96 38.48 21.92
N SER A 102 -6.99 37.57 21.00
CA SER A 102 -8.17 36.76 20.68
C SER A 102 -8.25 35.51 21.56
N ASP A 103 -9.48 35.06 21.82
CA ASP A 103 -9.76 33.86 22.61
C ASP A 103 -9.70 32.59 21.72
N ASN A 104 -8.80 32.60 20.74
CA ASN A 104 -8.59 31.50 19.79
C ASN A 104 -7.37 30.66 20.16
N MET A 105 -7.46 29.35 19.93
CA MET A 105 -6.35 28.43 20.01
C MET A 105 -5.94 27.95 18.62
N ARG A 106 -4.65 27.94 18.33
CA ARG A 106 -4.10 27.42 17.08
C ARG A 106 -3.36 26.11 17.35
N LEU A 107 -3.83 25.03 16.69
CA LEU A 107 -3.13 23.77 16.64
C LEU A 107 -2.19 23.74 15.44
N VAL A 108 -0.91 23.51 15.69
CA VAL A 108 0.10 23.35 14.63
C VAL A 108 0.67 21.94 14.73
N ALA A 109 0.41 21.13 13.71
CA ALA A 109 1.01 19.80 13.57
C ALA A 109 2.06 19.82 12.46
N ARG A 110 3.25 19.31 12.76
CA ARG A 110 4.34 19.15 11.79
C ARG A 110 4.78 17.70 11.79
N TYR A 111 4.89 17.13 10.60
CA TYR A 111 5.46 15.80 10.43
C TYR A 111 6.32 15.77 9.17
N SER A 112 7.30 14.91 9.16
CA SER A 112 8.09 14.59 8.00
C SER A 112 8.02 13.09 7.71
N GLY A 113 7.89 12.76 6.45
CA GLY A 113 7.85 11.37 6.02
C GLY A 113 8.08 11.27 4.52
N GLY A 114 8.74 10.23 4.11
CA GLY A 114 8.99 9.95 2.71
C GLY A 114 9.06 8.46 2.46
N THR A 115 8.76 8.06 1.24
CA THR A 115 8.85 6.68 0.79
C THR A 115 9.88 6.56 -0.31
N GLN A 116 10.64 5.49 -0.30
CA GLN A 116 11.64 5.19 -1.32
C GLN A 116 11.68 3.70 -1.59
N ILE A 117 11.99 3.35 -2.83
CA ILE A 117 12.31 1.98 -3.23
C ILE A 117 13.82 1.76 -3.17
N GLY A 118 14.25 0.58 -2.72
CA GLY A 118 15.66 0.22 -2.64
C GLY A 118 16.22 -0.19 -4.01
N ILE A 119 15.81 -1.34 -4.50
CA ILE A 119 16.27 -1.91 -5.77
C ILE A 119 15.13 -1.89 -6.78
N GLY A 120 15.20 -0.97 -7.74
CA GLY A 120 14.15 -0.78 -8.74
C GLY A 120 14.01 -1.94 -9.74
N SER A 121 15.10 -2.68 -10.01
CA SER A 121 15.08 -3.84 -10.91
C SER A 121 14.25 -5.02 -10.40
N ASP A 122 13.98 -5.06 -9.09
CA ASP A 122 13.24 -6.13 -8.44
C ASP A 122 11.74 -5.81 -8.29
N ILE A 123 11.31 -4.66 -8.79
CA ILE A 123 9.92 -4.20 -8.75
C ILE A 123 9.32 -4.23 -10.15
N VAL A 124 8.13 -4.81 -10.27
CA VAL A 124 7.37 -4.84 -11.53
C VAL A 124 6.14 -3.94 -11.37
N LEU A 125 5.99 -3.00 -12.28
CA LEU A 125 4.84 -2.09 -12.37
C LEU A 125 4.06 -2.37 -13.65
N ALA A 126 2.76 -2.59 -13.51
CA ALA A 126 1.81 -2.61 -14.62
C ALA A 126 0.76 -1.51 -14.43
N VAL A 127 0.53 -0.78 -15.48
CA VAL A 127 -0.45 0.32 -15.54
C VAL A 127 -1.49 0.02 -16.62
#